data_93a29e6271c6c26fb837df20ef4ca426
#
_entry.id   93a29e6271c6c26fb837df20ef4ca426
#
_cell.length_a   1.000
_cell.length_b   1.000
_cell.length_c   1.000
_cell.angle_alpha   90.00
_cell.angle_beta   90.00
_cell.angle_gamma   90.00
#
_symmetry.space_group_name_H-M   'P 1'
#
loop_
_entity.id
_entity.type
_entity.pdbx_description
1 polymer ?
#
loop_
_entity_poly.entity_id
_entity_poly.type
_entity_poly.pdbx_seq_one_letter_code
_entity_poly.pdbx_strand_id
1 'polypeptide(L)'
;YGFPNDEFYFKSSTQIQELFADLPEAIDNITHLIDKIEPYTLSREVLLPKFDIPTEFIDKKDKEDGGKRGENAYLRHLTYEGAMERYVEITDEIKERIDFELQVIENSAYPGYFLIVQDLIKQARKMDVSVGPGRGSAAGSVVAFCTTITNVDPIKYDLLFERFLNPERVSLPDIDIDFDDEGRGRIID
;
A
#
# COMPACT_ATOMS: atom_id res chain seq x y z
N TYR A 1 -12.68 -10.68 -29.32
CA TYR A 1 -11.38 -11.36 -29.41
C TYR A 1 -11.42 -12.54 -28.44
N GLY A 2 -11.17 -13.77 -28.94
CA GLY A 2 -11.09 -15.01 -28.17
C GLY A 2 -9.86 -15.80 -28.59
N PHE A 3 -9.58 -16.88 -27.87
CA PHE A 3 -8.54 -17.82 -28.27
C PHE A 3 -8.93 -18.54 -29.57
N PRO A 4 -7.95 -18.92 -30.41
CA PRO A 4 -8.21 -19.51 -31.72
C PRO A 4 -8.81 -20.92 -31.63
N ASN A 5 -8.67 -21.59 -30.49
CA ASN A 5 -9.20 -22.92 -30.19
C ASN A 5 -9.33 -23.13 -28.66
N ASP A 6 -9.75 -24.32 -28.23
CA ASP A 6 -9.99 -24.69 -26.83
C ASP A 6 -8.74 -25.28 -26.13
N GLU A 7 -7.55 -25.21 -26.75
CA GLU A 7 -6.33 -25.86 -26.25
C GLU A 7 -5.56 -25.05 -25.18
N PHE A 8 -6.09 -23.90 -24.76
CA PHE A 8 -5.46 -22.98 -23.77
C PHE A 8 -5.87 -23.31 -22.33
N TYR A 9 -5.71 -24.56 -21.91
CA TYR A 9 -5.97 -25.01 -20.55
C TYR A 9 -4.75 -25.70 -19.94
N PHE A 10 -4.77 -25.93 -18.62
CA PHE A 10 -3.70 -26.63 -17.91
C PHE A 10 -3.79 -28.14 -18.22
N LYS A 11 -2.92 -28.61 -19.11
CA LYS A 11 -2.87 -29.98 -19.56
C LYS A 11 -2.27 -30.91 -18.50
N SER A 12 -2.74 -32.15 -18.47
CA SER A 12 -2.13 -33.19 -17.62
C SER A 12 -0.76 -33.62 -18.19
N SER A 13 0.06 -34.25 -17.34
CA SER A 13 1.37 -34.76 -17.74
C SER A 13 1.27 -35.75 -18.92
N THR A 14 0.24 -36.60 -18.94
CA THR A 14 0.00 -37.56 -20.04
C THR A 14 -0.29 -36.82 -21.35
N GLN A 15 -1.16 -35.82 -21.33
CA GLN A 15 -1.48 -35.00 -22.50
C GLN A 15 -0.25 -34.25 -23.05
N ILE A 16 0.61 -33.75 -22.17
CA ILE A 16 1.87 -33.08 -22.56
C ILE A 16 2.82 -34.12 -23.19
N GLN A 17 2.97 -35.32 -22.60
CA GLN A 17 3.81 -36.37 -23.16
C GLN A 17 3.32 -36.82 -24.55
N GLU A 18 2.01 -36.91 -24.76
CA GLU A 18 1.43 -37.22 -26.06
C GLU A 18 1.68 -36.15 -27.10
N LEU A 19 1.58 -34.85 -26.71
CA LEU A 19 1.84 -33.70 -27.57
C LEU A 19 3.31 -33.64 -28.03
N PHE A 20 4.24 -34.10 -27.21
CA PHE A 20 5.68 -34.06 -27.48
C PHE A 20 6.24 -35.48 -27.73
N ALA A 21 5.38 -36.40 -28.20
CA ALA A 21 5.79 -37.78 -28.46
C ALA A 21 6.86 -37.89 -29.57
N ASP A 22 6.92 -36.92 -30.48
CA ASP A 22 7.94 -36.78 -31.54
C ASP A 22 9.24 -36.12 -31.06
N LEU A 23 9.24 -35.53 -29.86
CA LEU A 23 10.37 -34.83 -29.25
C LEU A 23 10.49 -35.12 -27.73
N PRO A 24 10.67 -36.38 -27.32
CA PRO A 24 10.67 -36.76 -25.91
C PRO A 24 11.75 -36.04 -25.07
N GLU A 25 12.88 -35.68 -25.69
CA GLU A 25 13.95 -34.95 -25.01
C GLU A 25 13.50 -33.56 -24.47
N ALA A 26 12.46 -32.98 -25.05
CA ALA A 26 11.86 -31.73 -24.52
C ALA A 26 11.28 -31.95 -23.13
N ILE A 27 10.67 -33.14 -22.89
CA ILE A 27 10.11 -33.50 -21.57
C ILE A 27 11.25 -33.84 -20.59
N ASP A 28 12.24 -34.60 -21.02
CA ASP A 28 13.40 -34.99 -20.18
C ASP A 28 14.20 -33.79 -19.72
N ASN A 29 14.35 -32.78 -20.59
CA ASN A 29 15.06 -31.54 -20.27
C ASN A 29 14.37 -30.67 -19.20
N ILE A 30 13.07 -30.90 -18.90
CA ILE A 30 12.38 -30.19 -17.82
C ILE A 30 13.08 -30.45 -16.48
N THR A 31 13.48 -31.71 -16.21
CA THR A 31 14.22 -32.06 -14.98
C THR A 31 15.54 -31.29 -14.91
N HIS A 32 16.30 -31.27 -16.00
CA HIS A 32 17.56 -30.51 -16.04
C HIS A 32 17.38 -28.99 -15.84
N LEU A 33 16.24 -28.46 -16.24
CA LEU A 33 15.91 -27.06 -16.00
C LEU A 33 15.58 -26.81 -14.52
N ILE A 34 14.77 -27.71 -13.93
CA ILE A 34 14.36 -27.62 -12.52
C ILE A 34 15.58 -27.74 -11.60
N ASP A 35 16.52 -28.65 -11.91
CA ASP A 35 17.73 -28.87 -11.12
C ASP A 35 18.68 -27.65 -11.06
N LYS A 36 18.49 -26.69 -11.98
CA LYS A 36 19.23 -25.41 -11.95
C LYS A 36 18.60 -24.36 -11.05
N ILE A 37 17.39 -24.58 -10.56
CA ILE A 37 16.64 -23.64 -9.73
C ILE A 37 16.93 -23.97 -8.27
N GLU A 38 17.63 -23.07 -7.58
CA GLU A 38 17.83 -23.18 -6.14
C GLU A 38 16.52 -22.85 -5.41
N PRO A 39 16.05 -23.73 -4.49
CA PRO A 39 14.88 -23.42 -3.68
C PRO A 39 15.13 -22.19 -2.81
N TYR A 40 14.23 -21.23 -2.85
CA TYR A 40 14.31 -20.06 -1.99
C TYR A 40 12.95 -19.72 -1.38
N THR A 41 12.98 -19.06 -0.23
CA THR A 41 11.77 -18.62 0.45
C THR A 41 11.43 -17.20 0.01
N LEU A 42 10.24 -17.00 -0.57
CA LEU A 42 9.73 -15.69 -0.98
C LEU A 42 9.18 -14.89 0.21
N SER A 43 8.69 -15.61 1.25
CA SER A 43 8.14 -14.96 2.45
C SER A 43 9.27 -14.36 3.27
N ARG A 44 9.19 -13.07 3.53
CA ARG A 44 10.07 -12.33 4.45
C ARG A 44 9.26 -11.28 5.19
N GLU A 45 9.80 -10.78 6.28
CA GLU A 45 9.21 -9.66 7.00
C GLU A 45 9.12 -8.42 6.12
N VAL A 46 8.07 -7.63 6.33
CA VAL A 46 7.88 -6.36 5.62
C VAL A 46 8.94 -5.38 6.09
N LEU A 47 9.81 -4.95 5.18
CA LEU A 47 10.84 -3.96 5.44
C LEU A 47 10.31 -2.58 5.06
N LEU A 48 9.90 -1.82 6.07
CA LEU A 48 9.54 -0.41 5.89
C LEU A 48 10.69 0.47 6.38
N PRO A 49 11.06 1.51 5.63
CA PRO A 49 11.98 2.53 6.12
C PRO A 49 11.42 3.16 7.41
N LYS A 50 12.31 3.53 8.31
CA LYS A 50 11.93 4.28 9.49
C LYS A 50 11.66 5.73 9.09
N PHE A 51 10.53 6.27 9.52
CA PHE A 51 10.22 7.68 9.36
C PHE A 51 10.75 8.48 10.55
N ASP A 52 11.44 9.58 10.30
CA ASP A 52 11.92 10.47 11.34
C ASP A 52 10.81 11.44 11.76
N ILE A 53 10.25 11.21 12.95
CA ILE A 53 9.21 12.06 13.53
C ILE A 53 9.81 13.24 14.31
N PRO A 54 9.08 14.37 14.45
CA PRO A 54 9.48 15.48 15.30
C PRO A 54 9.74 15.05 16.74
N THR A 55 10.68 15.72 17.41
CA THR A 55 11.18 15.32 18.72
C THR A 55 10.12 15.31 19.83
N GLU A 56 9.10 16.16 19.70
CA GLU A 56 7.96 16.25 20.62
C GLU A 56 7.06 15.00 20.60
N PHE A 57 7.09 14.22 19.51
CA PHE A 57 6.33 12.98 19.38
C PHE A 57 7.15 11.73 19.73
N ILE A 58 8.43 11.85 20.01
CA ILE A 58 9.27 10.70 20.32
C ILE A 58 8.85 10.07 21.65
N ASP A 59 8.38 8.82 21.61
CA ASP A 59 8.18 8.01 22.80
C ASP A 59 9.45 7.21 23.13
N LYS A 60 9.96 7.35 24.36
CA LYS A 60 11.18 6.65 24.79
C LYS A 60 11.00 5.14 24.84
N LYS A 61 9.79 4.67 25.10
CA LYS A 61 9.48 3.23 25.16
C LYS A 61 9.58 2.56 23.80
N ASP A 62 9.37 3.31 22.69
CA ASP A 62 9.49 2.76 21.33
C ASP A 62 10.92 2.27 21.02
N LYS A 63 11.94 2.83 21.69
CA LYS A 63 13.32 2.35 21.57
C LYS A 63 13.57 1.07 22.34
N GLU A 64 12.78 0.80 23.37
CA GLU A 64 12.95 -0.34 24.29
C GLU A 64 12.22 -1.57 23.76
N ASP A 65 11.01 -1.38 23.22
CA ASP A 65 10.10 -2.47 22.83
C ASP A 65 9.80 -2.54 21.32
N GLY A 66 10.36 -1.64 20.52
CA GLY A 66 10.13 -1.57 19.07
C GLY A 66 8.73 -1.05 18.71
N GLY A 67 8.03 -0.41 19.64
CA GLY A 67 6.70 0.18 19.44
C GLY A 67 6.71 1.35 18.44
N LYS A 68 5.52 1.77 18.06
CA LYS A 68 5.29 2.87 17.09
C LYS A 68 4.38 3.96 17.65
N ARG A 69 4.41 4.18 18.99
CA ARG A 69 3.56 5.16 19.67
C ARG A 69 3.80 6.58 19.19
N GLY A 70 5.08 6.92 18.97
CA GLY A 70 5.47 8.21 18.42
C GLY A 70 4.97 8.43 16.99
N GLU A 71 5.13 7.45 16.11
CA GLU A 71 4.60 7.52 14.75
C GLU A 71 3.06 7.62 14.75
N ASN A 72 2.37 6.87 15.60
CA ASN A 72 0.91 6.93 15.75
C ASN A 72 0.44 8.30 16.25
N ALA A 73 1.11 8.86 17.27
CA ALA A 73 0.79 10.18 17.80
C ALA A 73 0.98 11.27 16.74
N TYR A 74 2.05 11.19 15.97
CA TYR A 74 2.34 12.16 14.91
C TYR A 74 1.35 12.03 13.74
N LEU A 75 1.03 10.82 13.30
CA LEU A 75 0.01 10.61 12.26
C LEU A 75 -1.36 11.15 12.71
N ARG A 76 -1.75 10.88 13.97
CA ARG A 76 -2.97 11.41 14.55
C ARG A 76 -2.99 12.94 14.54
N HIS A 77 -1.89 13.57 14.93
CA HIS A 77 -1.74 15.03 14.92
C HIS A 77 -1.94 15.59 13.51
N LEU A 78 -1.22 15.09 12.51
CA LEU A 78 -1.36 15.50 11.11
C LEU A 78 -2.76 15.28 10.55
N THR A 79 -3.40 14.17 10.94
CA THR A 79 -4.78 13.87 10.50
C THR A 79 -5.77 14.90 11.02
N TYR A 80 -5.69 15.26 12.30
CA TYR A 80 -6.59 16.26 12.87
C TYR A 80 -6.29 17.68 12.41
N GLU A 81 -5.04 18.05 12.20
CA GLU A 81 -4.68 19.32 11.54
C GLU A 81 -5.31 19.39 10.14
N GLY A 82 -5.11 18.37 9.31
CA GLY A 82 -5.69 18.35 7.99
C GLY A 82 -7.22 18.23 7.99
N ALA A 83 -7.83 17.62 8.99
CA ALA A 83 -9.27 17.61 9.13
C ALA A 83 -9.83 19.03 9.36
N MET A 84 -9.16 19.83 10.19
CA MET A 84 -9.53 21.25 10.41
C MET A 84 -9.40 22.11 9.15
N GLU A 85 -8.49 21.75 8.24
CA GLU A 85 -8.33 22.46 6.97
C GLU A 85 -9.33 22.04 5.90
N ARG A 86 -9.75 20.75 5.91
CA ARG A 86 -10.55 20.15 4.84
C ARG A 86 -12.05 20.08 5.10
N TYR A 87 -12.45 20.08 6.36
CA TYR A 87 -13.85 20.10 6.76
C TYR A 87 -14.22 21.45 7.35
N VAL A 88 -15.38 21.97 6.97
CA VAL A 88 -15.94 23.20 7.55
C VAL A 88 -16.22 23.02 9.03
N GLU A 89 -16.66 21.81 9.41
CA GLU A 89 -16.95 21.38 10.77
C GLU A 89 -16.61 19.90 10.90
N ILE A 90 -15.90 19.56 11.96
CA ILE A 90 -15.61 18.16 12.29
C ILE A 90 -16.77 17.64 13.13
N THR A 91 -17.73 16.99 12.47
CA THR A 91 -18.89 16.36 13.13
C THR A 91 -18.45 15.14 13.94
N ASP A 92 -19.32 14.66 14.85
CA ASP A 92 -19.06 13.44 15.60
C ASP A 92 -18.84 12.23 14.67
N GLU A 93 -19.57 12.14 13.57
CA GLU A 93 -19.40 11.11 12.54
C GLU A 93 -18.00 11.12 11.91
N ILE A 94 -17.50 12.31 11.52
CA ILE A 94 -16.15 12.48 10.98
C ILE A 94 -15.10 12.07 12.01
N LYS A 95 -15.30 12.49 13.25
CA LYS A 95 -14.38 12.16 14.35
C LYS A 95 -14.32 10.67 14.66
N GLU A 96 -15.47 10.02 14.74
CA GLU A 96 -15.58 8.57 14.97
C GLU A 96 -14.89 7.80 13.84
N ARG A 97 -15.07 8.24 12.58
CA ARG A 97 -14.43 7.63 11.43
C ARG A 97 -12.91 7.82 11.45
N ILE A 98 -12.40 9.01 11.78
CA ILE A 98 -10.96 9.28 11.94
C ILE A 98 -10.37 8.40 13.04
N ASP A 99 -11.00 8.36 14.21
CA ASP A 99 -10.52 7.59 15.37
C ASP A 99 -10.51 6.08 15.07
N PHE A 100 -11.53 5.58 14.39
CA PHE A 100 -11.61 4.19 13.94
C PHE A 100 -10.47 3.85 12.97
N GLU A 101 -10.25 4.64 11.92
CA GLU A 101 -9.19 4.38 10.96
C GLU A 101 -7.80 4.45 11.57
N LEU A 102 -7.53 5.45 12.42
CA LEU A 102 -6.26 5.56 13.14
C LEU A 102 -6.02 4.35 14.04
N GLN A 103 -7.05 3.83 14.71
CA GLN A 103 -6.91 2.62 15.52
C GLN A 103 -6.59 1.39 14.69
N VAL A 104 -7.20 1.24 13.51
CA VAL A 104 -6.89 0.13 12.60
C VAL A 104 -5.47 0.24 12.06
N ILE A 105 -5.03 1.44 11.69
CA ILE A 105 -3.66 1.69 11.21
C ILE A 105 -2.64 1.38 12.31
N GLU A 106 -2.91 1.78 13.56
CA GLU A 106 -2.09 1.46 14.72
C GLU A 106 -1.97 -0.05 14.94
N ASN A 107 -3.11 -0.76 14.98
CA ASN A 107 -3.16 -2.20 15.18
C ASN A 107 -2.43 -2.99 14.07
N SER A 108 -2.43 -2.45 12.87
CA SER A 108 -1.73 -3.02 11.70
C SER A 108 -0.24 -2.67 11.66
N ALA A 109 0.24 -1.81 12.56
CA ALA A 109 1.62 -1.32 12.65
C ALA A 109 2.11 -0.57 11.38
N TYR A 110 1.23 0.14 10.67
CA TYR A 110 1.54 0.89 9.45
C TYR A 110 1.52 2.44 9.56
N PRO A 111 1.60 3.09 10.74
CA PRO A 111 1.60 4.55 10.80
C PRO A 111 2.79 5.15 10.01
N GLY A 112 3.98 4.54 10.09
CA GLY A 112 5.16 4.99 9.35
C GLY A 112 4.97 4.96 7.83
N TYR A 113 4.21 4.00 7.31
CA TYR A 113 3.88 3.93 5.89
C TYR A 113 3.07 5.15 5.43
N PHE A 114 2.03 5.52 6.18
CA PHE A 114 1.23 6.72 5.90
C PHE A 114 2.08 7.99 5.99
N LEU A 115 2.97 8.09 6.97
CA LEU A 115 3.86 9.25 7.13
C LEU A 115 4.83 9.39 5.95
N ILE A 116 5.42 8.28 5.48
CA ILE A 116 6.31 8.27 4.32
C ILE A 116 5.57 8.73 3.07
N VAL A 117 4.38 8.18 2.82
CA VAL A 117 3.58 8.53 1.63
C VAL A 117 3.14 9.98 1.68
N GLN A 118 2.69 10.47 2.83
CA GLN A 118 2.31 11.87 3.04
C GLN A 118 3.48 12.81 2.78
N ASP A 119 4.66 12.50 3.31
CA ASP A 119 5.85 13.34 3.14
C ASP A 119 6.32 13.37 1.68
N LEU A 120 6.31 12.23 0.99
CA LEU A 120 6.61 12.13 -0.43
C LEU A 120 5.70 13.04 -1.27
N ILE A 121 4.39 12.98 -1.02
CA ILE A 121 3.40 13.80 -1.73
C ILE A 121 3.57 15.30 -1.39
N LYS A 122 3.81 15.61 -0.13
CA LYS A 122 4.09 16.98 0.31
C LYS A 122 5.34 17.54 -0.35
N GLN A 123 6.39 16.73 -0.45
CA GLN A 123 7.63 17.14 -1.11
C GLN A 123 7.42 17.33 -2.62
N ALA A 124 6.68 16.44 -3.28
CA ALA A 124 6.34 16.59 -4.70
C ALA A 124 5.66 17.95 -4.98
N ARG A 125 4.66 18.31 -4.18
CA ARG A 125 3.98 19.59 -4.30
C ARG A 125 4.90 20.79 -4.06
N LYS A 126 5.85 20.71 -3.11
CA LYS A 126 6.87 21.75 -2.90
C LYS A 126 7.82 21.90 -4.07
N MET A 127 8.06 20.84 -4.82
CA MET A 127 8.90 20.84 -6.03
C MET A 127 8.12 21.19 -7.29
N ASP A 128 6.88 21.64 -7.16
CA ASP A 128 5.98 21.99 -8.27
C ASP A 128 5.75 20.79 -9.22
N VAL A 129 5.65 19.59 -8.63
CA VAL A 129 5.30 18.37 -9.33
C VAL A 129 3.82 18.07 -9.08
N SER A 130 3.05 17.94 -10.16
CA SER A 130 1.62 17.65 -10.07
C SER A 130 1.39 16.24 -9.52
N VAL A 131 0.47 16.15 -8.55
CA VAL A 131 0.07 14.89 -7.91
C VAL A 131 -1.39 14.63 -8.19
N GLY A 132 -1.71 13.43 -8.64
CA GLY A 132 -3.08 12.99 -8.89
C GLY A 132 -3.94 13.00 -7.62
N PRO A 133 -5.29 13.00 -7.77
CA PRO A 133 -6.22 13.10 -6.64
C PRO A 133 -6.26 11.83 -5.76
N GLY A 134 -5.56 10.81 -6.15
CA GLY A 134 -5.63 9.47 -5.57
C GLY A 134 -6.55 8.55 -6.37
N ARG A 135 -6.26 7.25 -6.32
CA ARG A 135 -7.01 6.19 -6.99
C ARG A 135 -7.01 4.90 -6.16
N GLY A 136 -7.72 3.89 -6.65
CA GLY A 136 -7.79 2.60 -5.97
C GLY A 136 -8.50 2.67 -4.62
N SER A 137 -8.13 1.78 -3.72
CA SER A 137 -8.77 1.63 -2.42
C SER A 137 -8.39 2.71 -1.41
N ALA A 138 -7.24 3.37 -1.57
CA ALA A 138 -6.77 4.44 -0.68
C ALA A 138 -7.73 5.63 -0.60
N ALA A 139 -8.54 5.86 -1.66
CA ALA A 139 -9.60 6.87 -1.66
C ALA A 139 -10.69 6.63 -0.60
N GLY A 140 -10.79 5.40 -0.04
CA GLY A 140 -11.71 5.06 1.05
C GLY A 140 -11.24 5.49 2.45
N SER A 141 -10.05 6.07 2.59
CA SER A 141 -9.49 6.47 3.89
C SER A 141 -9.63 7.96 4.15
N VAL A 142 -10.29 8.31 5.28
CA VAL A 142 -10.36 9.70 5.76
C VAL A 142 -8.99 10.16 6.30
N VAL A 143 -8.19 9.27 6.86
CA VAL A 143 -6.82 9.58 7.27
C VAL A 143 -5.99 9.97 6.05
N ALA A 144 -6.07 9.21 4.93
CA ALA A 144 -5.40 9.56 3.70
C ALA A 144 -5.90 10.88 3.10
N PHE A 145 -7.20 11.15 3.20
CA PHE A 145 -7.78 12.44 2.79
C PHE A 145 -7.26 13.59 3.65
N CYS A 146 -7.35 13.51 4.95
CA CYS A 146 -6.91 14.57 5.86
C CYS A 146 -5.39 14.83 5.76
N THR A 147 -4.58 13.80 5.59
CA THR A 147 -3.12 13.94 5.42
C THR A 147 -2.70 14.30 3.98
N THR A 148 -3.63 14.67 3.12
CA THR A 148 -3.40 15.08 1.73
C THR A 148 -2.82 14.00 0.81
N ILE A 149 -2.84 12.75 1.22
CA ILE A 149 -2.48 11.60 0.36
C ILE A 149 -3.49 11.49 -0.78
N THR A 150 -4.79 11.66 -0.48
CA THR A 150 -5.83 11.72 -1.49
C THR A 150 -6.59 13.05 -1.45
N ASN A 151 -7.28 13.38 -2.56
CA ASN A 151 -8.18 14.53 -2.66
C ASN A 151 -9.66 14.10 -2.80
N VAL A 152 -9.93 12.82 -2.55
CA VAL A 152 -11.28 12.26 -2.57
C VAL A 152 -11.77 12.14 -1.13
N ASP A 153 -12.86 12.81 -0.79
CA ASP A 153 -13.47 12.74 0.53
C ASP A 153 -14.30 11.44 0.66
N PRO A 154 -13.85 10.47 1.46
CA PRO A 154 -14.52 9.19 1.56
C PRO A 154 -15.89 9.27 2.25
N ILE A 155 -16.10 10.27 3.11
CA ILE A 155 -17.39 10.45 3.82
C ILE A 155 -18.40 11.00 2.84
N LYS A 156 -18.04 12.02 2.07
CA LYS A 156 -18.92 12.62 1.05
C LYS A 156 -19.39 11.61 0.00
N TYR A 157 -18.54 10.64 -0.35
CA TYR A 157 -18.82 9.66 -1.39
C TYR A 157 -19.19 8.27 -0.84
N ASP A 158 -19.39 8.15 0.47
CA ASP A 158 -19.74 6.89 1.16
C ASP A 158 -18.81 5.72 0.80
N LEU A 159 -17.50 5.98 0.87
CA LEU A 159 -16.47 5.00 0.55
C LEU A 159 -16.07 4.19 1.79
N LEU A 160 -15.92 2.87 1.61
CA LEU A 160 -15.59 1.94 2.68
C LEU A 160 -14.07 1.86 2.91
N PHE A 161 -13.64 2.10 4.14
CA PHE A 161 -12.24 1.98 4.56
C PHE A 161 -11.74 0.53 4.54
N GLU A 162 -12.61 -0.42 4.83
CA GLU A 162 -12.29 -1.86 4.89
C GLU A 162 -11.86 -2.43 3.54
N ARG A 163 -12.16 -1.74 2.43
CA ARG A 163 -11.65 -2.08 1.10
C ARG A 163 -10.18 -1.72 0.93
N PHE A 164 -9.70 -0.75 1.70
CA PHE A 164 -8.31 -0.30 1.70
C PHE A 164 -7.48 -1.02 2.75
N LEU A 165 -7.93 -1.03 4.00
CA LEU A 165 -7.26 -1.69 5.11
C LEU A 165 -8.29 -2.50 5.91
N ASN A 166 -8.22 -3.84 5.75
CA ASN A 166 -9.10 -4.74 6.46
C ASN A 166 -8.44 -5.22 7.75
N PRO A 167 -9.05 -4.97 8.93
CA PRO A 167 -8.51 -5.43 10.22
C PRO A 167 -8.27 -6.94 10.29
N GLU A 168 -9.05 -7.73 9.54
CA GLU A 168 -8.95 -9.19 9.52
C GLU A 168 -7.87 -9.72 8.56
N ARG A 169 -7.36 -8.88 7.66
CA ARG A 169 -6.38 -9.25 6.65
C ARG A 169 -5.08 -8.47 6.84
N VAL A 170 -4.10 -9.12 7.44
CA VAL A 170 -2.75 -8.54 7.63
C VAL A 170 -2.01 -8.53 6.30
N SER A 171 -2.17 -7.47 5.53
CA SER A 171 -1.36 -7.19 4.33
C SER A 171 -1.01 -5.71 4.31
N LEU A 172 0.19 -5.38 3.81
CA LEU A 172 0.58 -3.99 3.60
C LEU A 172 -0.46 -3.32 2.69
N PRO A 173 -1.04 -2.18 3.10
CA PRO A 173 -1.93 -1.43 2.22
C PRO A 173 -1.16 -0.91 1.00
N ASP A 174 -1.83 -0.86 -0.14
CA ASP A 174 -1.26 -0.36 -1.40
C ASP A 174 -1.81 1.04 -1.68
N ILE A 175 -0.92 2.03 -1.72
CA ILE A 175 -1.25 3.41 -2.06
C ILE A 175 -0.59 3.75 -3.39
N ASP A 176 -1.40 3.82 -4.43
CA ASP A 176 -0.98 4.24 -5.75
C ASP A 176 -0.88 5.76 -5.83
N ILE A 177 0.26 6.28 -6.27
CA ILE A 177 0.52 7.72 -6.42
C ILE A 177 0.83 8.00 -7.88
N ASP A 178 0.08 8.93 -8.46
CA ASP A 178 0.31 9.41 -9.82
C ASP A 178 1.02 10.77 -9.78
N PHE A 179 2.17 10.87 -10.44
CA PHE A 179 2.91 12.11 -10.66
C PHE A 179 2.92 12.47 -12.13
N ASP A 180 3.12 13.75 -12.46
CA ASP A 180 3.36 14.13 -13.84
C ASP A 180 4.65 13.50 -14.39
N ASP A 181 4.69 13.27 -15.71
CA ASP A 181 5.78 12.56 -16.37
C ASP A 181 7.13 13.29 -16.23
N GLU A 182 7.12 14.63 -16.26
CA GLU A 182 8.33 15.44 -16.18
C GLU A 182 8.90 15.50 -14.77
N GLY A 183 8.02 15.53 -13.77
CA GLY A 183 8.36 15.65 -12.35
C GLY A 183 8.73 14.35 -11.68
N ARG A 184 8.19 13.22 -12.15
CA ARG A 184 8.33 11.92 -11.49
C ARG A 184 9.79 11.51 -11.21
N GLY A 185 10.69 11.71 -12.17
CA GLY A 185 12.12 11.39 -12.00
C GLY A 185 12.73 12.14 -10.82
N ARG A 186 12.43 13.44 -10.70
CA ARG A 186 12.94 14.31 -9.62
C ARG A 186 12.45 13.93 -8.22
N ILE A 187 11.33 13.22 -8.12
CA ILE A 187 10.77 12.76 -6.84
C ILE A 187 11.38 11.41 -6.43
N ILE A 188 11.80 10.59 -7.38
CA ILE A 188 12.38 9.26 -7.13
C ILE A 188 13.87 9.37 -6.75
N ASP A 189 14.59 10.36 -7.31
CA ASP A 189 16.00 10.67 -7.03
C ASP A 189 16.19 11.37 -5.65
#